data_84711f3604e3b991e1d35327ff72e258
#
_entry.id   84711f3604e3b991e1d35327ff72e258
#
_cell.length_a   1.000
_cell.length_b   1.000
_cell.length_c   1.000
_cell.angle_alpha   90.00
_cell.angle_beta   90.00
_cell.angle_gamma   90.00
#
_symmetry.space_group_name_H-M   'P 1'
#
loop_
_entity.id
_entity.type
_entity.pdbx_description
1 polymer ?
#
loop_
_entity_poly.entity_id
_entity_poly.type
_entity_poly.pdbx_seq_one_letter_code
_entity_poly.pdbx_strand_id
1 'polypeptide(L)'
;MYDLLVKNARIYPMESDAALSSARTLAVSDSRIAALGVPDDSEAKEVFDAGDRVVLPGFVDCHTHALYAGNRVAEHTLKLRGASYAEITGAGGGIHTTVRAVRAADEAQLVQETLPRLQALAAEGVTTVEIKSGYGLSIEQELKMLHAIQRLRLHLNMDIAATFLGAHAVPQDKSREEYFQEVLDAMLPAVAGQKLAESVDIFAESFAFTTDEVRQLFTAASRLGLHCRIHSDQLSHMGATEAAATLGALSCDHLEHASEADVQAMARAGSVAVLLPGAFYFLRATCKPPVELFRRHRVPMAVSTDLNPGTSPIASLLTVMHMAALLFGLTPDEILLGVTQHAARALGREQRVGCLAPGRHADFVVWDMPAPEFLVYQLGGLKPVAVFYKGKKT
;
A
#
# COMPACT_ATOMS: atom_id res chain seq x y z
N MET A 1 -29.91 -14.56 -14.09
CA MET A 1 -28.76 -15.50 -14.15
C MET A 1 -27.49 -14.73 -13.84
N TYR A 2 -26.79 -15.08 -12.78
CA TYR A 2 -25.51 -14.48 -12.36
C TYR A 2 -24.34 -15.02 -13.19
N ASP A 3 -23.20 -14.31 -13.19
CA ASP A 3 -21.97 -14.85 -13.81
C ASP A 3 -21.32 -15.91 -12.92
N LEU A 4 -21.30 -15.66 -11.59
CA LEU A 4 -20.77 -16.59 -10.59
C LEU A 4 -21.69 -16.58 -9.35
N LEU A 5 -21.95 -17.77 -8.80
CA LEU A 5 -22.55 -17.95 -7.48
C LEU A 5 -21.56 -18.68 -6.56
N VAL A 6 -21.12 -18.01 -5.50
CA VAL A 6 -20.41 -18.66 -4.40
C VAL A 6 -21.43 -19.07 -3.36
N LYS A 7 -21.40 -20.34 -2.93
CA LYS A 7 -22.32 -20.88 -1.93
C LYS A 7 -21.59 -21.60 -0.79
N ASN A 8 -22.31 -21.88 0.28
CA ASN A 8 -21.77 -22.51 1.49
C ASN A 8 -20.56 -21.74 2.06
N ALA A 9 -20.59 -20.41 2.04
CA ALA A 9 -19.50 -19.54 2.46
C ALA A 9 -19.72 -19.00 3.89
N ARG A 10 -18.66 -18.81 4.65
CA ARG A 10 -18.65 -17.95 5.85
C ARG A 10 -18.09 -16.58 5.44
N ILE A 11 -19.01 -15.66 5.17
CA ILE A 11 -18.67 -14.36 4.55
C ILE A 11 -18.42 -13.32 5.64
N TYR A 12 -17.27 -12.67 5.58
CA TYR A 12 -16.89 -11.50 6.39
C TYR A 12 -16.80 -10.28 5.46
N PRO A 13 -17.84 -9.45 5.40
CA PRO A 13 -17.93 -8.39 4.39
C PRO A 13 -16.92 -7.25 4.55
N MET A 14 -16.43 -6.99 5.75
CA MET A 14 -15.51 -5.88 6.05
C MET A 14 -16.08 -4.50 5.68
N GLU A 15 -17.39 -4.27 5.88
CA GLU A 15 -18.02 -2.97 5.58
C GLU A 15 -17.76 -1.92 6.66
N SER A 16 -17.98 -2.27 7.92
CA SER A 16 -17.79 -1.38 9.07
C SER A 16 -17.06 -2.05 10.22
N ASP A 17 -17.07 -3.38 10.22
CA ASP A 17 -16.44 -4.23 11.20
C ASP A 17 -15.95 -5.54 10.54
N ALA A 18 -15.26 -6.37 11.32
CA ALA A 18 -14.79 -7.68 10.89
C ALA A 18 -15.80 -8.82 11.23
N ALA A 19 -17.08 -8.51 11.38
CA ALA A 19 -18.08 -9.47 11.81
C ALA A 19 -18.48 -10.45 10.68
N LEU A 20 -18.84 -11.67 11.11
CA LEU A 20 -19.42 -12.69 10.24
C LEU A 20 -20.84 -12.29 9.81
N SER A 21 -21.09 -12.29 8.52
CA SER A 21 -22.43 -12.11 7.95
C SER A 21 -23.30 -13.34 8.16
N SER A 22 -24.62 -13.14 8.26
CA SER A 22 -25.59 -14.23 8.17
C SER A 22 -25.73 -14.79 6.74
N ALA A 23 -25.28 -14.07 5.72
CA ALA A 23 -25.28 -14.52 4.34
C ALA A 23 -24.31 -15.67 4.12
N ARG A 24 -24.77 -16.69 3.39
CA ARG A 24 -23.98 -17.88 3.03
C ARG A 24 -23.66 -17.96 1.56
N THR A 25 -24.16 -17.02 0.77
CA THR A 25 -23.99 -16.93 -0.68
C THR A 25 -23.54 -15.54 -1.08
N LEU A 26 -22.74 -15.48 -2.16
CA LEU A 26 -22.30 -14.26 -2.83
C LEU A 26 -22.55 -14.45 -4.34
N ALA A 27 -23.31 -13.54 -4.92
CA ALA A 27 -23.61 -13.53 -6.35
C ALA A 27 -22.82 -12.44 -7.08
N VAL A 28 -22.28 -12.76 -8.24
CA VAL A 28 -21.48 -11.85 -9.09
C VAL A 28 -22.16 -11.67 -10.44
N SER A 29 -22.21 -10.43 -10.92
CA SER A 29 -22.60 -10.05 -12.27
C SER A 29 -21.70 -8.90 -12.74
N ASP A 30 -21.28 -8.93 -13.99
CA ASP A 30 -20.50 -7.86 -14.62
C ASP A 30 -19.26 -7.48 -13.80
N SER A 31 -18.52 -8.50 -13.31
CA SER A 31 -17.31 -8.33 -12.49
C SER A 31 -17.55 -7.64 -11.11
N ARG A 32 -18.80 -7.51 -10.68
CA ARG A 32 -19.18 -6.86 -9.43
C ARG A 32 -20.00 -7.80 -8.56
N ILE A 33 -19.97 -7.57 -7.27
CA ILE A 33 -20.88 -8.21 -6.32
C ILE A 33 -22.28 -7.68 -6.63
N ALA A 34 -23.18 -8.59 -7.02
CA ALA A 34 -24.57 -8.27 -7.29
C ALA A 34 -25.40 -8.30 -6.01
N ALA A 35 -25.21 -9.32 -5.18
CA ALA A 35 -25.90 -9.48 -3.90
C ALA A 35 -25.19 -10.45 -2.96
N LEU A 36 -25.49 -10.36 -1.67
CA LEU A 36 -25.19 -11.35 -0.65
C LEU A 36 -26.51 -11.99 -0.18
N GLY A 37 -26.48 -13.26 0.22
CA GLY A 37 -27.64 -13.96 0.79
C GLY A 37 -28.72 -14.31 -0.24
N VAL A 38 -28.35 -14.51 -1.50
CA VAL A 38 -29.31 -15.04 -2.51
C VAL A 38 -29.58 -16.53 -2.25
N PRO A 39 -30.72 -17.09 -2.73
CA PRO A 39 -31.00 -18.52 -2.64
C PRO A 39 -29.89 -19.39 -3.25
N ASP A 40 -29.61 -20.55 -2.65
CA ASP A 40 -28.53 -21.47 -3.09
C ASP A 40 -28.79 -22.09 -4.47
N ASP A 41 -30.05 -22.10 -4.93
CA ASP A 41 -30.50 -22.57 -6.23
C ASP A 41 -30.63 -21.47 -7.28
N SER A 42 -30.15 -20.26 -6.97
CA SER A 42 -30.12 -19.15 -7.93
C SER A 42 -29.35 -19.51 -9.19
N GLU A 43 -29.91 -19.17 -10.36
CA GLU A 43 -29.28 -19.44 -11.64
C GLU A 43 -27.97 -18.65 -11.82
N ALA A 44 -26.87 -19.36 -12.10
CA ALA A 44 -25.57 -18.79 -12.41
C ALA A 44 -24.86 -19.58 -13.53
N LYS A 45 -23.98 -18.92 -14.29
CA LYS A 45 -23.14 -19.57 -15.30
C LYS A 45 -22.10 -20.49 -14.65
N GLU A 46 -21.53 -20.03 -13.54
CA GLU A 46 -20.54 -20.77 -12.75
C GLU A 46 -21.00 -20.83 -11.28
N VAL A 47 -20.72 -21.95 -10.62
CA VAL A 47 -20.98 -22.13 -9.19
C VAL A 47 -19.69 -22.56 -8.51
N PHE A 48 -19.32 -21.86 -7.46
CA PHE A 48 -18.20 -22.21 -6.57
C PHE A 48 -18.75 -22.58 -5.20
N ASP A 49 -18.55 -23.82 -4.78
CA ASP A 49 -18.88 -24.28 -3.44
C ASP A 49 -17.71 -23.98 -2.49
N ALA A 50 -17.90 -23.05 -1.57
CA ALA A 50 -16.87 -22.68 -0.59
C ALA A 50 -16.69 -23.77 0.50
N GLY A 51 -17.64 -24.71 0.67
CA GLY A 51 -17.52 -25.82 1.61
C GLY A 51 -17.32 -25.37 3.06
N ASP A 52 -18.09 -24.41 3.51
CA ASP A 52 -18.03 -23.78 4.84
C ASP A 52 -16.71 -23.03 5.16
N ARG A 53 -15.99 -22.59 4.13
CA ARG A 53 -14.75 -21.82 4.27
C ARG A 53 -15.00 -20.33 4.46
N VAL A 54 -13.99 -19.65 5.02
CA VAL A 54 -13.97 -18.20 5.21
C VAL A 54 -13.81 -17.49 3.86
N VAL A 55 -14.66 -16.50 3.61
CA VAL A 55 -14.59 -15.63 2.44
C VAL A 55 -14.40 -14.18 2.91
N LEU A 56 -13.32 -13.57 2.46
CA LEU A 56 -12.91 -12.20 2.78
C LEU A 56 -12.80 -11.38 1.50
N PRO A 57 -12.90 -10.04 1.57
CA PRO A 57 -12.48 -9.19 0.45
C PRO A 57 -11.05 -9.50 0.04
N GLY A 58 -10.72 -9.30 -1.23
CA GLY A 58 -9.34 -9.26 -1.67
C GLY A 58 -8.54 -8.21 -0.91
N PHE A 59 -7.33 -8.56 -0.49
CA PHE A 59 -6.50 -7.67 0.30
C PHE A 59 -5.96 -6.52 -0.54
N VAL A 60 -5.73 -5.40 0.13
CA VAL A 60 -5.18 -4.16 -0.45
C VAL A 60 -3.85 -3.86 0.24
N ASP A 61 -2.76 -3.86 -0.52
CA ASP A 61 -1.46 -3.37 -0.07
C ASP A 61 -1.29 -1.93 -0.54
N CYS A 62 -1.55 -0.98 0.35
CA CYS A 62 -1.74 0.42 -0.02
C CYS A 62 -0.46 1.27 0.03
N HIS A 63 0.71 0.67 0.28
CA HIS A 63 1.99 1.37 0.32
C HIS A 63 3.12 0.43 -0.07
N THR A 64 3.64 0.58 -1.29
CA THR A 64 4.82 -0.18 -1.73
C THR A 64 5.74 0.64 -2.63
N HIS A 65 7.03 0.29 -2.58
CA HIS A 65 8.04 0.66 -3.57
C HIS A 65 8.47 -0.59 -4.34
N ALA A 66 7.51 -1.44 -4.70
CA ALA A 66 7.79 -2.76 -5.27
C ALA A 66 8.55 -2.73 -6.59
N LEU A 67 8.49 -1.59 -7.34
CA LEU A 67 9.22 -1.41 -8.59
C LEU A 67 10.62 -0.87 -8.32
N TYR A 68 11.59 -1.77 -8.32
CA TYR A 68 13.02 -1.45 -8.22
C TYR A 68 13.86 -2.51 -8.92
N ALA A 69 15.10 -2.15 -9.29
CA ALA A 69 16.12 -3.06 -9.79
C ALA A 69 17.22 -3.33 -8.74
N GLY A 70 17.83 -4.49 -8.83
CA GLY A 70 18.90 -4.89 -7.92
C GLY A 70 18.43 -5.23 -6.52
N ASN A 71 19.36 -5.19 -5.55
CA ASN A 71 19.08 -5.47 -4.13
C ASN A 71 20.10 -4.76 -3.22
N ARG A 72 19.86 -4.83 -1.91
CA ARG A 72 20.72 -4.22 -0.90
C ARG A 72 21.27 -5.22 0.12
N VAL A 73 21.43 -6.49 -0.28
CA VAL A 73 21.92 -7.58 0.58
C VAL A 73 23.33 -7.30 1.10
N ALA A 74 24.22 -6.75 0.25
CA ALA A 74 25.58 -6.40 0.66
C ALA A 74 25.60 -5.36 1.79
N GLU A 75 24.77 -4.30 1.67
CA GLU A 75 24.63 -3.27 2.71
C GLU A 75 24.05 -3.83 4.00
N HIS A 76 23.03 -4.70 3.88
CA HIS A 76 22.47 -5.38 5.05
C HIS A 76 23.52 -6.24 5.76
N THR A 77 24.34 -6.97 5.01
CA THR A 77 25.44 -7.77 5.55
C THR A 77 26.45 -6.88 6.29
N LEU A 78 26.82 -5.71 5.74
CA LEU A 78 27.70 -4.75 6.40
C LEU A 78 27.09 -4.23 7.72
N LYS A 79 25.80 -3.87 7.73
CA LYS A 79 25.08 -3.47 8.96
C LYS A 79 25.13 -4.57 10.03
N LEU A 80 24.91 -5.82 9.66
CA LEU A 80 25.00 -6.96 10.61
C LEU A 80 26.41 -7.18 11.15
N ARG A 81 27.44 -6.78 10.41
CA ARG A 81 28.84 -6.80 10.83
C ARG A 81 29.27 -5.58 11.64
N GLY A 82 28.34 -4.64 11.89
CA GLY A 82 28.56 -3.46 12.72
C GLY A 82 28.93 -2.18 11.98
N ALA A 83 28.88 -2.17 10.64
CA ALA A 83 29.08 -0.92 9.90
C ALA A 83 27.94 0.08 10.21
N SER A 84 28.30 1.32 10.47
CA SER A 84 27.36 2.42 10.70
C SER A 84 26.67 2.85 9.41
N TYR A 85 25.53 3.51 9.57
CA TYR A 85 24.81 4.10 8.44
C TYR A 85 25.67 5.13 7.68
N ALA A 86 26.47 5.92 8.40
CA ALA A 86 27.36 6.92 7.81
C ALA A 86 28.46 6.28 6.95
N GLU A 87 29.06 5.17 7.40
CA GLU A 87 30.06 4.43 6.63
C GLU A 87 29.46 3.84 5.34
N ILE A 88 28.26 3.26 5.42
CA ILE A 88 27.57 2.70 4.26
C ILE A 88 27.22 3.80 3.25
N THR A 89 26.65 4.92 3.73
CA THR A 89 26.26 6.05 2.89
C THR A 89 27.48 6.75 2.29
N GLY A 90 28.54 6.94 3.07
CA GLY A 90 29.80 7.52 2.61
C GLY A 90 30.51 6.68 1.52
N ALA A 91 30.28 5.35 1.51
CA ALA A 91 30.73 4.46 0.44
C ALA A 91 29.78 4.43 -0.77
N GLY A 92 28.80 5.36 -0.85
CA GLY A 92 27.84 5.44 -1.94
C GLY A 92 26.66 4.46 -1.81
N GLY A 93 26.43 3.89 -0.63
CA GLY A 93 25.28 3.05 -0.30
C GLY A 93 23.99 3.84 -0.06
N GLY A 94 23.03 3.19 0.56
CA GLY A 94 21.72 3.78 0.84
C GLY A 94 20.79 3.78 -0.37
N ILE A 95 19.84 4.72 -0.41
CA ILE A 95 18.85 4.83 -1.49
C ILE A 95 19.51 4.97 -2.87
N HIS A 96 20.69 5.62 -2.93
CA HIS A 96 21.41 5.84 -4.18
C HIS A 96 21.92 4.56 -4.85
N THR A 97 22.12 3.46 -4.11
CA THR A 97 22.38 2.13 -4.69
C THR A 97 21.19 1.67 -5.55
N THR A 98 19.99 1.81 -5.03
CA THR A 98 18.75 1.48 -5.76
C THR A 98 18.53 2.42 -6.94
N VAL A 99 18.78 3.72 -6.75
CA VAL A 99 18.67 4.73 -7.82
C VAL A 99 19.60 4.38 -8.99
N ARG A 100 20.86 4.04 -8.74
CA ARG A 100 21.79 3.64 -9.80
C ARG A 100 21.32 2.38 -10.54
N ALA A 101 20.82 1.39 -9.83
CA ALA A 101 20.31 0.15 -10.43
C ALA A 101 19.06 0.42 -11.30
N VAL A 102 18.11 1.22 -10.81
CA VAL A 102 16.90 1.60 -11.55
C VAL A 102 17.24 2.43 -12.79
N ARG A 103 18.19 3.37 -12.69
CA ARG A 103 18.63 4.17 -13.85
C ARG A 103 19.30 3.33 -14.92
N ALA A 104 20.06 2.28 -14.52
CA ALA A 104 20.73 1.38 -15.45
C ALA A 104 19.79 0.36 -16.12
N ALA A 105 18.69 0.01 -15.47
CA ALA A 105 17.69 -0.93 -15.97
C ALA A 105 16.76 -0.24 -17.01
N ASP A 106 16.39 -0.96 -18.05
CA ASP A 106 15.32 -0.54 -18.96
C ASP A 106 13.92 -0.90 -18.38
N GLU A 107 12.85 -0.46 -19.05
CA GLU A 107 11.48 -0.73 -18.62
C GLU A 107 11.17 -2.23 -18.56
N ALA A 108 11.67 -3.02 -19.51
CA ALA A 108 11.40 -4.44 -19.59
C ALA A 108 12.04 -5.18 -18.40
N GLN A 109 13.28 -4.81 -18.05
CA GLN A 109 13.97 -5.34 -16.89
C GLN A 109 13.26 -4.94 -15.59
N LEU A 110 12.82 -3.69 -15.43
CA LEU A 110 12.05 -3.24 -14.26
C LEU A 110 10.78 -4.06 -14.08
N VAL A 111 10.04 -4.30 -15.17
CA VAL A 111 8.84 -5.15 -15.15
C VAL A 111 9.19 -6.58 -14.75
N GLN A 112 10.21 -7.17 -15.40
CA GLN A 112 10.63 -8.56 -15.14
C GLN A 112 11.06 -8.78 -13.68
N GLU A 113 11.83 -7.85 -13.10
CA GLU A 113 12.26 -7.97 -11.70
C GLU A 113 11.14 -7.72 -10.70
N THR A 114 10.11 -6.93 -11.06
CA THR A 114 8.98 -6.60 -10.18
C THR A 114 7.92 -7.70 -10.15
N LEU A 115 7.68 -8.38 -11.26
CA LEU A 115 6.63 -9.41 -11.38
C LEU A 115 6.67 -10.48 -10.28
N PRO A 116 7.81 -11.10 -9.93
CA PRO A 116 7.85 -12.11 -8.86
C PRO A 116 7.42 -11.57 -7.49
N ARG A 117 7.70 -10.30 -7.20
CA ARG A 117 7.31 -9.65 -5.93
C ARG A 117 5.80 -9.48 -5.85
N LEU A 118 5.17 -9.01 -6.94
CA LEU A 118 3.72 -8.85 -7.01
C LEU A 118 2.99 -10.20 -7.06
N GLN A 119 3.58 -11.20 -7.72
CA GLN A 119 3.04 -12.56 -7.71
C GLN A 119 3.06 -13.18 -6.31
N ALA A 120 4.09 -12.89 -5.49
CA ALA A 120 4.13 -13.32 -4.10
C ALA A 120 2.99 -12.69 -3.28
N LEU A 121 2.74 -11.38 -3.44
CA LEU A 121 1.60 -10.71 -2.81
C LEU A 121 0.25 -11.27 -3.30
N ALA A 122 0.09 -11.47 -4.61
CA ALA A 122 -1.13 -12.06 -5.19
C ALA A 122 -1.41 -13.47 -4.65
N ALA A 123 -0.37 -14.28 -4.45
CA ALA A 123 -0.48 -15.62 -3.89
C ALA A 123 -0.98 -15.62 -2.43
N GLU A 124 -0.91 -14.51 -1.73
CA GLU A 124 -1.45 -14.28 -0.39
C GLU A 124 -2.83 -13.61 -0.40
N GLY A 125 -3.44 -13.42 -1.57
CA GLY A 125 -4.78 -12.84 -1.70
C GLY A 125 -4.82 -11.32 -1.87
N VAL A 126 -3.69 -10.66 -2.15
CA VAL A 126 -3.67 -9.24 -2.53
C VAL A 126 -4.24 -9.11 -3.95
N THR A 127 -5.32 -8.36 -4.09
CA THR A 127 -5.98 -8.07 -5.37
C THR A 127 -5.84 -6.61 -5.80
N THR A 128 -5.39 -5.75 -4.89
CA THR A 128 -5.08 -4.34 -5.16
C THR A 128 -3.76 -3.98 -4.51
N VAL A 129 -2.86 -3.36 -5.28
CA VAL A 129 -1.55 -2.91 -4.79
C VAL A 129 -1.27 -1.49 -5.23
N GLU A 130 -0.68 -0.69 -4.36
CA GLU A 130 -0.11 0.59 -4.74
C GLU A 130 1.38 0.43 -5.02
N ILE A 131 1.86 1.07 -6.10
CA ILE A 131 3.29 1.08 -6.47
C ILE A 131 3.73 2.52 -6.69
N LYS A 132 4.74 2.94 -5.93
CA LYS A 132 5.36 4.26 -6.04
C LYS A 132 6.53 4.24 -7.01
N SER A 133 6.74 5.35 -7.73
CA SER A 133 8.04 5.69 -8.33
C SER A 133 9.02 6.15 -7.22
N GLY A 134 10.02 6.98 -7.53
CA GLY A 134 10.87 7.61 -6.51
C GLY A 134 12.30 7.06 -6.42
N TYR A 135 12.68 6.17 -7.32
CA TYR A 135 14.08 5.76 -7.49
C TYR A 135 14.69 6.26 -8.81
N GLY A 136 13.96 7.06 -9.59
CA GLY A 136 14.47 7.68 -10.79
C GLY A 136 15.28 8.95 -10.50
N LEU A 137 14.73 9.83 -9.69
CA LEU A 137 15.27 11.12 -9.26
C LEU A 137 15.71 12.00 -10.46
N SER A 138 15.02 11.90 -11.58
CA SER A 138 15.04 12.82 -12.72
C SER A 138 13.78 12.61 -13.55
N ILE A 139 13.36 13.60 -14.34
CA ILE A 139 12.12 13.52 -15.11
C ILE A 139 12.06 12.27 -16.00
N GLU A 140 13.12 11.98 -16.75
CA GLU A 140 13.19 10.84 -17.66
C GLU A 140 13.04 9.51 -16.89
N GLN A 141 13.75 9.38 -15.78
CA GLN A 141 13.79 8.12 -15.02
C GLN A 141 12.53 7.89 -14.20
N GLU A 142 11.91 8.94 -13.65
CA GLU A 142 10.62 8.83 -12.97
C GLU A 142 9.50 8.45 -13.95
N LEU A 143 9.47 9.06 -15.14
CA LEU A 143 8.53 8.68 -16.20
C LEU A 143 8.75 7.22 -16.63
N LYS A 144 10.00 6.78 -16.81
CA LYS A 144 10.33 5.38 -17.12
C LYS A 144 9.76 4.43 -16.06
N MET A 145 9.92 4.75 -14.77
CA MET A 145 9.35 3.94 -13.69
C MET A 145 7.82 3.86 -13.78
N LEU A 146 7.17 5.00 -13.97
CA LEU A 146 5.71 5.05 -14.09
C LEU A 146 5.21 4.31 -15.34
N HIS A 147 5.91 4.37 -16.46
CA HIS A 147 5.59 3.56 -17.64
C HIS A 147 5.74 2.06 -17.35
N ALA A 148 6.80 1.65 -16.65
CA ALA A 148 6.96 0.26 -16.22
C ALA A 148 5.79 -0.19 -15.31
N ILE A 149 5.30 0.67 -14.39
CA ILE A 149 4.11 0.38 -13.56
C ILE A 149 2.87 0.19 -14.44
N GLN A 150 2.66 1.02 -15.47
CA GLN A 150 1.53 0.83 -16.39
C GLN A 150 1.62 -0.51 -17.13
N ARG A 151 2.81 -0.95 -17.52
CA ARG A 151 3.03 -2.24 -18.20
C ARG A 151 2.74 -3.44 -17.28
N LEU A 152 3.02 -3.36 -15.97
CA LEU A 152 2.70 -4.43 -15.02
C LEU A 152 1.22 -4.79 -15.01
N ARG A 153 0.32 -3.84 -15.27
CA ARG A 153 -1.14 -4.07 -15.37
C ARG A 153 -1.54 -5.08 -16.44
N LEU A 154 -0.69 -5.30 -17.44
CA LEU A 154 -0.93 -6.24 -18.53
C LEU A 154 -0.56 -7.68 -18.17
N HIS A 155 0.17 -7.88 -17.09
CA HIS A 155 0.75 -9.17 -16.70
C HIS A 155 0.11 -9.80 -15.46
N LEU A 156 -0.77 -9.08 -14.77
CA LEU A 156 -1.32 -9.50 -13.47
C LEU A 156 -2.84 -9.29 -13.42
N ASN A 157 -3.53 -10.23 -12.80
CA ASN A 157 -4.93 -10.09 -12.40
C ASN A 157 -4.99 -9.36 -11.05
N MET A 158 -4.64 -8.07 -11.06
CA MET A 158 -4.53 -7.23 -9.88
C MET A 158 -4.78 -5.77 -10.26
N ASP A 159 -5.45 -5.03 -9.40
CA ASP A 159 -5.60 -3.58 -9.58
C ASP A 159 -4.35 -2.87 -9.04
N ILE A 160 -3.69 -2.07 -9.89
CA ILE A 160 -2.45 -1.37 -9.53
C ILE A 160 -2.74 0.13 -9.45
N ALA A 161 -2.54 0.73 -8.28
CA ALA A 161 -2.53 2.18 -8.09
C ALA A 161 -1.12 2.71 -8.27
N ALA A 162 -0.91 3.61 -9.22
CA ALA A 162 0.39 4.24 -9.44
C ALA A 162 0.49 5.56 -8.66
N THR A 163 1.57 5.73 -7.91
CA THR A 163 1.88 6.96 -7.15
C THR A 163 3.20 7.55 -7.64
N PHE A 164 3.19 8.85 -7.96
CA PHE A 164 4.40 9.59 -8.27
C PHE A 164 5.08 10.05 -6.98
N LEU A 165 6.30 9.58 -6.74
CA LEU A 165 7.12 9.94 -5.59
C LEU A 165 8.47 10.56 -6.05
N GLY A 166 8.46 11.53 -6.95
CA GLY A 166 9.68 12.25 -7.34
C GLY A 166 10.39 12.90 -6.16
N ALA A 167 9.62 13.36 -5.18
CA ALA A 167 10.15 13.93 -3.93
C ALA A 167 10.46 12.85 -2.87
N HIS A 168 11.24 11.81 -3.22
CA HIS A 168 11.64 10.73 -2.32
C HIS A 168 13.02 10.99 -1.69
N ALA A 169 13.96 11.47 -2.48
CA ALA A 169 15.29 11.85 -2.03
C ALA A 169 15.86 12.92 -2.95
N VAL A 170 16.88 13.63 -2.49
CA VAL A 170 17.60 14.60 -3.30
C VAL A 170 18.73 13.89 -4.05
N PRO A 171 18.85 14.00 -5.38
CA PRO A 171 19.96 13.43 -6.13
C PRO A 171 21.28 14.12 -5.74
N GLN A 172 22.40 13.36 -5.83
CA GLN A 172 23.71 13.84 -5.33
C GLN A 172 24.30 15.02 -6.14
N ASP A 173 23.83 15.26 -7.33
CA ASP A 173 24.30 16.26 -8.28
C ASP A 173 23.50 17.57 -8.29
N LYS A 174 22.51 17.69 -7.41
CA LYS A 174 21.66 18.89 -7.29
C LYS A 174 21.45 19.31 -5.84
N SER A 175 21.20 20.61 -5.64
CA SER A 175 20.67 21.09 -4.36
C SER A 175 19.20 20.64 -4.18
N ARG A 176 18.72 20.63 -2.96
CA ARG A 176 17.32 20.29 -2.65
C ARG A 176 16.37 21.25 -3.34
N GLU A 177 16.65 22.53 -3.29
CA GLU A 177 15.84 23.61 -3.87
C GLU A 177 15.72 23.45 -5.41
N GLU A 178 16.85 23.26 -6.10
CA GLU A 178 16.87 23.04 -7.55
C GLU A 178 16.09 21.79 -7.95
N TYR A 179 16.30 20.70 -7.21
CA TYR A 179 15.61 19.43 -7.49
C TYR A 179 14.11 19.52 -7.21
N PHE A 180 13.73 20.13 -6.10
CA PHE A 180 12.31 20.29 -5.76
C PHE A 180 11.58 21.17 -6.78
N GLN A 181 12.24 22.22 -7.30
CA GLN A 181 11.68 23.03 -8.38
C GLN A 181 11.47 22.20 -9.66
N GLU A 182 12.40 21.30 -10.00
CA GLU A 182 12.24 20.38 -11.14
C GLU A 182 11.05 19.42 -10.92
N VAL A 183 10.86 18.93 -9.69
CA VAL A 183 9.69 18.10 -9.34
C VAL A 183 8.39 18.87 -9.59
N LEU A 184 8.31 20.13 -9.15
CA LEU A 184 7.10 20.96 -9.28
C LEU A 184 6.81 21.39 -10.72
N ASP A 185 7.82 21.89 -11.44
CA ASP A 185 7.62 22.59 -12.70
C ASP A 185 7.70 21.68 -13.92
N ALA A 186 8.42 20.56 -13.81
CA ALA A 186 8.64 19.65 -14.93
C ALA A 186 8.02 18.27 -14.69
N MET A 187 8.36 17.59 -13.59
CA MET A 187 7.94 16.20 -13.39
C MET A 187 6.45 16.09 -13.12
N LEU A 188 5.91 16.82 -12.15
CA LEU A 188 4.51 16.75 -11.75
C LEU A 188 3.56 17.07 -12.92
N PRO A 189 3.76 18.16 -13.71
CA PRO A 189 2.93 18.41 -14.89
C PRO A 189 3.04 17.32 -15.97
N ALA A 190 4.24 16.75 -16.19
CA ALA A 190 4.44 15.69 -17.16
C ALA A 190 3.70 14.40 -16.77
N VAL A 191 3.76 14.03 -15.48
CA VAL A 191 3.06 12.87 -14.92
C VAL A 191 1.53 13.03 -15.03
N ALA A 192 1.02 14.20 -14.64
CA ALA A 192 -0.41 14.51 -14.73
C ALA A 192 -0.91 14.57 -16.18
N GLY A 193 -0.17 15.23 -17.06
CA GLY A 193 -0.51 15.35 -18.47
C GLY A 193 -0.57 14.02 -19.22
N GLN A 194 0.30 13.07 -18.85
CA GLN A 194 0.32 11.71 -19.40
C GLN A 194 -0.58 10.73 -18.62
N LYS A 195 -1.22 11.16 -17.51
CA LYS A 195 -2.07 10.32 -16.64
C LYS A 195 -1.37 9.06 -16.15
N LEU A 196 -0.10 9.17 -15.80
CA LEU A 196 0.74 8.04 -15.39
C LEU A 196 0.58 7.64 -13.93
N ALA A 197 0.11 8.56 -13.08
CA ALA A 197 -0.16 8.32 -11.66
C ALA A 197 -1.53 8.88 -11.26
N GLU A 198 -2.10 8.34 -10.20
CA GLU A 198 -3.36 8.77 -9.59
C GLU A 198 -3.10 9.64 -8.36
N SER A 199 -1.93 9.46 -7.76
CA SER A 199 -1.51 10.15 -6.54
C SER A 199 -0.09 10.70 -6.67
N VAL A 200 0.19 11.72 -5.87
CA VAL A 200 1.55 12.20 -5.57
C VAL A 200 1.88 11.91 -4.12
N ASP A 201 3.16 11.67 -3.86
CA ASP A 201 3.70 11.44 -2.53
C ASP A 201 4.99 12.25 -2.32
N ILE A 202 5.37 12.49 -1.08
CA ILE A 202 6.58 13.19 -0.68
C ILE A 202 7.12 12.61 0.62
N PHE A 203 8.44 12.47 0.73
CA PHE A 203 9.10 12.07 1.97
C PHE A 203 9.54 13.31 2.76
N ALA A 204 8.78 13.63 3.81
CA ALA A 204 9.01 14.78 4.67
C ALA A 204 9.85 14.38 5.88
N GLU A 205 11.14 14.70 5.83
CA GLU A 205 12.11 14.49 6.91
C GLU A 205 13.18 15.57 6.89
N SER A 206 13.86 15.79 8.02
CA SER A 206 14.84 16.85 8.21
C SER A 206 15.98 16.86 7.18
N PHE A 207 16.32 15.70 6.62
CA PHE A 207 17.35 15.52 5.60
C PHE A 207 16.80 15.34 4.19
N ALA A 208 15.47 15.32 4.02
CA ALA A 208 14.80 15.16 2.72
C ALA A 208 14.03 16.43 2.35
N PHE A 209 12.71 16.42 2.46
CA PHE A 209 11.88 17.58 2.09
C PHE A 209 11.19 18.20 3.31
N THR A 210 10.95 19.52 3.24
CA THR A 210 10.39 20.33 4.31
C THR A 210 8.87 20.36 4.28
N THR A 211 8.26 20.79 5.39
CA THR A 211 6.81 21.01 5.50
C THR A 211 6.30 22.08 4.51
N ASP A 212 7.10 23.08 4.17
CA ASP A 212 6.72 24.09 3.18
C ASP A 212 6.73 23.50 1.76
N GLU A 213 7.65 22.61 1.44
CA GLU A 213 7.67 21.86 0.18
C GLU A 213 6.48 20.91 0.07
N VAL A 214 6.03 20.29 1.18
CA VAL A 214 4.76 19.53 1.23
C VAL A 214 3.59 20.41 0.81
N ARG A 215 3.48 21.62 1.39
CA ARG A 215 2.38 22.55 1.05
C ARG A 215 2.39 22.95 -0.43
N GLN A 216 3.56 23.24 -0.97
CA GLN A 216 3.72 23.62 -2.37
C GLN A 216 3.32 22.45 -3.31
N LEU A 217 3.87 21.27 -3.07
CA LEU A 217 3.61 20.08 -3.90
C LEU A 217 2.13 19.70 -3.88
N PHE A 218 1.50 19.65 -2.71
CA PHE A 218 0.10 19.24 -2.58
C PHE A 218 -0.86 20.26 -3.19
N THR A 219 -0.54 21.56 -3.06
CA THR A 219 -1.31 22.62 -3.73
C THR A 219 -1.23 22.48 -5.25
N ALA A 220 -0.05 22.19 -5.79
CA ALA A 220 0.13 21.99 -7.23
C ALA A 220 -0.54 20.70 -7.72
N ALA A 221 -0.39 19.58 -6.99
CA ALA A 221 -0.98 18.30 -7.31
C ALA A 221 -2.51 18.34 -7.33
N SER A 222 -3.12 18.97 -6.33
CA SER A 222 -4.59 19.13 -6.25
C SER A 222 -5.16 19.90 -7.45
N ARG A 223 -4.44 20.94 -7.93
CA ARG A 223 -4.83 21.67 -9.15
C ARG A 223 -4.79 20.82 -10.42
N LEU A 224 -3.96 19.78 -10.41
CA LEU A 224 -3.82 18.82 -11.52
C LEU A 224 -4.73 17.60 -11.37
N GLY A 225 -5.53 17.54 -10.30
CA GLY A 225 -6.47 16.45 -10.04
C GLY A 225 -5.82 15.18 -9.50
N LEU A 226 -4.60 15.27 -8.96
CA LEU A 226 -3.92 14.15 -8.29
C LEU A 226 -4.28 14.14 -6.80
N HIS A 227 -4.46 12.95 -6.24
CA HIS A 227 -4.55 12.75 -4.81
C HIS A 227 -3.20 12.93 -4.14
N CYS A 228 -3.20 13.31 -2.85
CA CYS A 228 -1.98 13.52 -2.07
C CYS A 228 -1.83 12.45 -1.01
N ARG A 229 -0.59 12.00 -0.79
CA ARG A 229 -0.16 11.08 0.24
C ARG A 229 1.20 11.54 0.77
N ILE A 230 1.60 11.11 1.97
CA ILE A 230 2.85 11.57 2.57
C ILE A 230 3.53 10.46 3.38
N HIS A 231 4.86 10.32 3.22
CA HIS A 231 5.72 9.71 4.22
C HIS A 231 6.12 10.80 5.22
N SER A 232 5.75 10.66 6.47
CA SER A 232 6.03 11.67 7.50
C SER A 232 6.19 11.07 8.88
N ASP A 233 6.84 11.83 9.76
CA ASP A 233 7.03 11.50 11.17
C ASP A 233 7.60 10.08 11.40
N GLN A 234 8.43 9.59 10.45
CA GLN A 234 9.08 8.29 10.55
C GLN A 234 10.27 8.33 11.50
N LEU A 235 11.14 9.34 11.36
CA LEU A 235 12.38 9.48 12.12
C LEU A 235 12.40 10.73 12.99
N SER A 236 11.64 11.75 12.62
CA SER A 236 11.53 13.02 13.35
C SER A 236 10.15 13.66 13.17
N HIS A 237 9.73 14.46 14.15
CA HIS A 237 8.51 15.25 14.06
C HIS A 237 8.78 16.60 13.42
N MET A 238 8.08 16.92 12.31
CA MET A 238 8.25 18.17 11.58
C MET A 238 6.96 18.97 11.36
N GLY A 239 5.81 18.48 11.87
CA GLY A 239 4.48 19.05 11.58
C GLY A 239 4.03 18.87 10.15
N ALA A 240 4.65 17.96 9.41
CA ALA A 240 4.34 17.69 8.02
C ALA A 240 3.04 16.89 7.88
N THR A 241 2.74 15.99 8.82
CA THR A 241 1.48 15.24 8.88
C THR A 241 0.28 16.17 9.04
N GLU A 242 0.33 17.14 9.98
CA GLU A 242 -0.73 18.14 10.16
C GLU A 242 -0.95 18.95 8.88
N ALA A 243 0.14 19.42 8.25
CA ALA A 243 0.07 20.19 7.02
C ALA A 243 -0.54 19.38 5.88
N ALA A 244 -0.12 18.13 5.69
CA ALA A 244 -0.62 17.22 4.66
C ALA A 244 -2.11 16.89 4.86
N ALA A 245 -2.51 16.53 6.07
CA ALA A 245 -3.90 16.26 6.41
C ALA A 245 -4.80 17.47 6.15
N THR A 246 -4.37 18.67 6.55
CA THR A 246 -5.10 19.92 6.31
C THR A 246 -5.29 20.20 4.81
N LEU A 247 -4.39 19.74 3.95
CA LEU A 247 -4.46 19.85 2.50
C LEU A 247 -5.20 18.68 1.85
N GLY A 248 -5.83 17.79 2.63
CA GLY A 248 -6.65 16.70 2.12
C GLY A 248 -5.87 15.47 1.69
N ALA A 249 -4.73 15.19 2.30
CA ALA A 249 -4.02 13.93 2.07
C ALA A 249 -4.92 12.74 2.36
N LEU A 250 -4.98 11.77 1.44
CA LEU A 250 -5.73 10.52 1.64
C LEU A 250 -5.13 9.69 2.76
N SER A 251 -3.80 9.65 2.84
CA SER A 251 -3.08 8.94 3.89
C SER A 251 -1.85 9.71 4.35
N CYS A 252 -1.47 9.44 5.61
CA CYS A 252 -0.18 9.79 6.18
C CYS A 252 0.45 8.48 6.65
N ASP A 253 1.68 8.24 6.22
CA ASP A 253 2.29 6.94 6.23
C ASP A 253 3.54 6.97 7.16
N HIS A 254 3.85 5.87 7.88
CA HIS A 254 4.81 5.70 8.98
C HIS A 254 4.29 6.18 10.33
N LEU A 255 4.44 7.47 10.67
CA LEU A 255 3.83 8.13 11.84
C LEU A 255 4.41 7.75 13.20
N GLU A 256 5.62 7.19 13.27
CA GLU A 256 6.28 6.80 14.53
C GLU A 256 6.44 7.97 15.50
N HIS A 257 6.64 9.19 14.97
CA HIS A 257 6.82 10.42 15.76
C HIS A 257 5.62 11.39 15.68
N ALA A 258 4.46 10.92 15.19
CA ALA A 258 3.27 11.77 15.07
C ALA A 258 2.76 12.24 16.43
N SER A 259 2.44 13.53 16.55
CA SER A 259 1.87 14.16 17.72
C SER A 259 0.35 14.03 17.80
N GLU A 260 -0.26 14.37 18.93
CA GLU A 260 -1.72 14.41 19.04
C GLU A 260 -2.35 15.46 18.11
N ALA A 261 -1.65 16.57 17.82
CA ALA A 261 -2.12 17.59 16.87
C ALA A 261 -2.22 17.02 15.45
N ASP A 262 -1.23 16.22 15.01
CA ASP A 262 -1.24 15.52 13.74
C ASP A 262 -2.43 14.58 13.65
N VAL A 263 -2.63 13.75 14.68
CA VAL A 263 -3.74 12.78 14.73
C VAL A 263 -5.10 13.50 14.70
N GLN A 264 -5.26 14.61 15.38
CA GLN A 264 -6.48 15.43 15.33
C GLN A 264 -6.70 16.04 13.93
N ALA A 265 -5.64 16.48 13.26
CA ALA A 265 -5.74 16.99 11.90
C ALA A 265 -6.17 15.88 10.93
N MET A 266 -5.57 14.68 11.03
CA MET A 266 -5.97 13.50 10.26
C MET A 266 -7.43 13.13 10.50
N ALA A 267 -7.90 13.13 11.76
CA ALA A 267 -9.29 12.84 12.09
C ALA A 267 -10.26 13.82 11.43
N ARG A 268 -9.95 15.12 11.47
CA ARG A 268 -10.77 16.17 10.81
C ARG A 268 -10.80 16.03 9.29
N ALA A 269 -9.67 15.67 8.68
CA ALA A 269 -9.55 15.50 7.23
C ALA A 269 -10.11 14.17 6.75
N GLY A 270 -10.25 13.18 7.62
CA GLY A 270 -10.61 11.82 7.26
C GLY A 270 -9.46 11.05 6.61
N SER A 271 -8.21 11.49 6.81
CA SER A 271 -7.01 10.80 6.34
C SER A 271 -6.82 9.46 7.06
N VAL A 272 -6.19 8.51 6.38
CA VAL A 272 -5.87 7.17 6.91
C VAL A 272 -4.44 7.17 7.46
N ALA A 273 -4.23 6.58 8.63
CA ALA A 273 -2.91 6.28 9.16
C ALA A 273 -2.42 4.95 8.56
N VAL A 274 -1.39 4.99 7.71
CA VAL A 274 -0.80 3.77 7.12
C VAL A 274 0.40 3.36 7.95
N LEU A 275 0.28 2.23 8.63
CA LEU A 275 1.28 1.70 9.53
C LEU A 275 2.15 0.66 8.83
N LEU A 276 3.47 0.76 8.99
CA LEU A 276 4.46 0.03 8.21
C LEU A 276 5.38 -0.81 9.13
N PRO A 277 4.86 -1.90 9.71
CA PRO A 277 5.58 -2.68 10.72
C PRO A 277 6.83 -3.36 10.16
N GLY A 278 6.91 -3.60 8.85
CA GLY A 278 8.10 -4.15 8.19
C GLY A 278 9.29 -3.20 8.27
N ALA A 279 9.10 -1.93 7.95
CA ALA A 279 10.14 -0.89 8.06
C ALA A 279 10.56 -0.68 9.52
N PHE A 280 9.60 -0.57 10.43
CA PHE A 280 9.85 -0.47 11.87
C PHE A 280 10.77 -1.60 12.37
N TYR A 281 10.45 -2.85 12.02
CA TYR A 281 11.22 -4.02 12.39
C TYR A 281 12.62 -4.01 11.79
N PHE A 282 12.73 -3.79 10.48
CA PHE A 282 14.00 -3.88 9.75
C PHE A 282 14.98 -2.76 10.15
N LEU A 283 14.45 -1.57 10.46
CA LEU A 283 15.22 -0.45 10.99
C LEU A 283 15.55 -0.60 12.47
N ARG A 284 14.96 -1.59 13.17
CA ARG A 284 15.05 -1.74 14.62
C ARG A 284 14.61 -0.47 15.37
N ALA A 285 13.56 0.17 14.85
CA ALA A 285 13.02 1.38 15.46
C ALA A 285 12.44 1.08 16.86
N THR A 286 12.44 2.08 17.73
CA THR A 286 11.96 1.95 19.11
C THR A 286 10.75 2.84 19.39
N CYS A 287 10.61 3.97 18.68
CA CYS A 287 9.43 4.81 18.74
C CYS A 287 8.32 4.18 17.88
N LYS A 288 7.15 3.95 18.48
CA LYS A 288 6.01 3.31 17.79
C LYS A 288 4.99 4.36 17.38
N PRO A 289 4.25 4.13 16.27
CA PRO A 289 3.10 4.96 15.95
C PRO A 289 2.11 5.05 17.12
N PRO A 290 1.48 6.21 17.36
CA PRO A 290 0.62 6.45 18.53
C PRO A 290 -0.77 5.82 18.34
N VAL A 291 -0.84 4.49 18.28
CA VAL A 291 -2.06 3.70 18.00
C VAL A 291 -3.21 4.08 18.94
N GLU A 292 -2.95 4.33 20.22
CA GLU A 292 -3.98 4.74 21.17
C GLU A 292 -4.58 6.12 20.85
N LEU A 293 -3.80 7.03 20.27
CA LEU A 293 -4.32 8.31 19.78
C LEU A 293 -5.19 8.10 18.55
N PHE A 294 -4.78 7.24 17.61
CA PHE A 294 -5.62 6.90 16.45
C PHE A 294 -6.97 6.30 16.87
N ARG A 295 -6.99 5.38 17.83
CA ARG A 295 -8.22 4.82 18.43
C ARG A 295 -9.09 5.91 19.04
N ARG A 296 -8.50 6.75 19.91
CA ARG A 296 -9.20 7.83 20.61
C ARG A 296 -9.87 8.82 19.67
N HIS A 297 -9.15 9.20 18.60
CA HIS A 297 -9.63 10.17 17.61
C HIS A 297 -10.34 9.51 16.41
N ARG A 298 -10.50 8.18 16.43
CA ARG A 298 -11.17 7.40 15.37
C ARG A 298 -10.52 7.61 13.99
N VAL A 299 -9.21 7.73 13.93
CA VAL A 299 -8.45 7.74 12.69
C VAL A 299 -8.39 6.29 12.16
N PRO A 300 -8.87 6.01 10.94
CA PRO A 300 -8.75 4.67 10.37
C PRO A 300 -7.29 4.31 10.18
N MET A 301 -6.92 3.08 10.59
CA MET A 301 -5.57 2.56 10.46
C MET A 301 -5.52 1.53 9.32
N ALA A 302 -4.59 1.68 8.39
CA ALA A 302 -4.24 0.67 7.41
C ALA A 302 -2.89 0.05 7.75
N VAL A 303 -2.67 -1.18 7.28
CA VAL A 303 -1.41 -1.92 7.41
C VAL A 303 -0.92 -2.27 6.02
N SER A 304 0.35 -2.01 5.74
CA SER A 304 0.95 -2.24 4.42
C SER A 304 2.38 -2.73 4.52
N THR A 305 2.89 -3.32 3.43
CA THR A 305 4.21 -3.98 3.43
C THR A 305 5.36 -2.99 3.42
N ASP A 306 5.17 -1.81 2.85
CA ASP A 306 6.29 -0.93 2.49
C ASP A 306 7.37 -1.68 1.69
N LEU A 307 6.95 -2.63 0.85
CA LEU A 307 7.88 -3.49 0.11
C LEU A 307 8.92 -2.67 -0.67
N ASN A 308 10.14 -2.66 -0.16
CA ASN A 308 11.26 -1.94 -0.75
C ASN A 308 12.59 -2.65 -0.45
N PRO A 309 13.67 -2.41 -1.23
CA PRO A 309 14.91 -3.15 -1.04
C PRO A 309 15.74 -2.69 0.17
N GLY A 310 15.43 -1.53 0.76
CA GLY A 310 16.25 -0.86 1.76
C GLY A 310 15.85 -1.07 3.19
N THR A 311 14.56 -0.93 3.46
CA THR A 311 14.00 -0.87 4.82
C THR A 311 12.89 -1.87 5.07
N SER A 312 12.31 -2.47 4.02
CA SER A 312 11.27 -3.49 4.15
C SER A 312 11.31 -4.49 2.98
N PRO A 313 12.32 -5.36 2.88
CA PRO A 313 12.39 -6.36 1.81
C PRO A 313 11.43 -7.53 2.09
N ILE A 314 10.15 -7.23 2.35
CA ILE A 314 9.12 -8.17 2.80
C ILE A 314 8.00 -8.21 1.77
N ALA A 315 8.02 -9.19 0.86
CA ALA A 315 6.98 -9.43 -0.14
C ALA A 315 5.89 -10.36 0.41
N SER A 316 5.35 -10.03 1.59
CA SER A 316 4.32 -10.82 2.29
C SER A 316 3.45 -9.91 3.13
N LEU A 317 2.18 -9.75 2.74
CA LEU A 317 1.21 -8.97 3.52
C LEU A 317 0.82 -9.71 4.80
N LEU A 318 0.72 -11.04 4.75
CA LEU A 318 0.41 -11.86 5.94
C LEU A 318 1.50 -11.72 7.02
N THR A 319 2.76 -11.62 6.61
CA THR A 319 3.87 -11.38 7.56
C THR A 319 3.73 -10.03 8.25
N VAL A 320 3.42 -8.97 7.53
CA VAL A 320 3.27 -7.63 8.14
C VAL A 320 1.98 -7.49 8.96
N MET A 321 0.92 -8.23 8.64
CA MET A 321 -0.27 -8.35 9.49
C MET A 321 0.09 -8.91 10.87
N HIS A 322 0.85 -10.01 10.92
CA HIS A 322 1.37 -10.57 12.16
C HIS A 322 2.27 -9.60 12.92
N MET A 323 3.17 -8.91 12.19
CA MET A 323 4.05 -7.90 12.79
C MET A 323 3.25 -6.73 13.39
N ALA A 324 2.18 -6.26 12.73
CA ALA A 324 1.34 -5.18 13.24
C ALA A 324 0.70 -5.54 14.59
N ALA A 325 0.24 -6.78 14.76
CA ALA A 325 -0.29 -7.26 16.03
C ALA A 325 0.77 -7.22 17.14
N LEU A 326 1.95 -7.79 16.90
CA LEU A 326 2.98 -7.95 17.92
C LEU A 326 3.76 -6.66 18.19
N LEU A 327 4.07 -5.88 17.17
CA LEU A 327 4.90 -4.68 17.31
C LEU A 327 4.08 -3.46 17.73
N PHE A 328 2.88 -3.28 17.17
CA PHE A 328 2.05 -2.09 17.38
C PHE A 328 0.84 -2.34 18.28
N GLY A 329 0.52 -3.60 18.58
CA GLY A 329 -0.61 -3.95 19.44
C GLY A 329 -1.97 -3.75 18.78
N LEU A 330 -2.07 -3.88 17.44
CA LEU A 330 -3.34 -3.86 16.75
C LEU A 330 -4.11 -5.14 17.02
N THR A 331 -5.43 -5.01 17.15
CA THR A 331 -6.33 -6.16 17.24
C THR A 331 -6.49 -6.84 15.87
N PRO A 332 -6.91 -8.12 15.83
CA PRO A 332 -7.22 -8.80 14.58
C PRO A 332 -8.21 -8.04 13.70
N ASP A 333 -9.26 -7.47 14.28
CA ASP A 333 -10.28 -6.69 13.56
C ASP A 333 -9.68 -5.43 12.92
N GLU A 334 -8.87 -4.69 13.67
CA GLU A 334 -8.16 -3.50 13.17
C GLU A 334 -7.23 -3.86 11.99
N ILE A 335 -6.56 -5.01 12.07
CA ILE A 335 -5.66 -5.48 11.01
C ILE A 335 -6.44 -5.91 9.78
N LEU A 336 -7.52 -6.69 9.96
CA LEU A 336 -8.36 -7.15 8.85
C LEU A 336 -9.01 -5.98 8.11
N LEU A 337 -9.55 -4.99 8.84
CA LEU A 337 -10.03 -3.74 8.25
C LEU A 337 -8.87 -2.94 7.64
N GLY A 338 -7.70 -2.99 8.27
CA GLY A 338 -6.48 -2.29 7.86
C GLY A 338 -5.90 -2.77 6.52
N VAL A 339 -6.08 -4.04 6.16
CA VAL A 339 -5.64 -4.59 4.86
C VAL A 339 -6.78 -4.73 3.85
N THR A 340 -7.97 -4.20 4.16
CA THR A 340 -9.15 -4.25 3.30
C THR A 340 -9.75 -2.85 3.14
N GLN A 341 -10.77 -2.50 3.91
CA GLN A 341 -11.52 -1.25 3.77
C GLN A 341 -10.66 0.00 3.99
N HIS A 342 -9.86 0.03 5.07
CA HIS A 342 -9.05 1.21 5.38
C HIS A 342 -7.90 1.39 4.36
N ALA A 343 -7.27 0.30 3.93
CA ALA A 343 -6.28 0.36 2.85
C ALA A 343 -6.89 0.82 1.52
N ALA A 344 -8.09 0.37 1.18
CA ALA A 344 -8.82 0.85 0.01
C ALA A 344 -9.11 2.36 0.12
N ARG A 345 -9.51 2.85 1.31
CA ARG A 345 -9.73 4.27 1.58
C ARG A 345 -8.44 5.09 1.46
N ALA A 346 -7.31 4.56 1.93
CA ALA A 346 -5.99 5.20 1.77
C ALA A 346 -5.62 5.43 0.30
N LEU A 347 -6.21 4.65 -0.61
CA LEU A 347 -6.04 4.79 -2.07
C LEU A 347 -7.17 5.58 -2.76
N GLY A 348 -8.20 6.05 -2.03
CA GLY A 348 -9.40 6.63 -2.62
C GLY A 348 -10.22 5.61 -3.43
N ARG A 349 -10.14 4.32 -3.07
CA ARG A 349 -10.78 3.20 -3.78
C ARG A 349 -11.87 2.49 -2.97
N GLU A 350 -12.24 3.01 -1.81
CA GLU A 350 -13.23 2.42 -0.91
C GLU A 350 -14.61 2.24 -1.53
N GLN A 351 -14.90 2.98 -2.62
CA GLN A 351 -16.14 2.80 -3.39
C GLN A 351 -16.07 1.65 -4.42
N ARG A 352 -14.89 1.04 -4.61
CA ARG A 352 -14.67 -0.01 -5.61
C ARG A 352 -14.24 -1.34 -5.00
N VAL A 353 -13.36 -1.33 -4.01
CA VAL A 353 -12.74 -2.50 -3.39
C VAL A 353 -12.69 -2.38 -1.87
N GLY A 354 -12.19 -3.40 -1.18
CA GLY A 354 -11.95 -3.41 0.25
C GLY A 354 -13.12 -3.91 1.10
N CYS A 355 -14.30 -4.13 0.53
CA CYS A 355 -15.41 -4.79 1.21
C CYS A 355 -16.26 -5.61 0.24
N LEU A 356 -17.03 -6.59 0.78
CA LEU A 356 -17.96 -7.41 0.01
C LEU A 356 -19.36 -6.81 0.11
N ALA A 357 -19.66 -5.84 -0.73
CA ALA A 357 -20.96 -5.19 -0.78
C ALA A 357 -21.46 -5.05 -2.22
N PRO A 358 -22.79 -5.01 -2.47
CA PRO A 358 -23.35 -4.82 -3.79
C PRO A 358 -22.76 -3.60 -4.51
N GLY A 359 -22.40 -3.78 -5.79
CA GLY A 359 -21.77 -2.75 -6.63
C GLY A 359 -20.24 -2.67 -6.54
N ARG A 360 -19.59 -3.27 -5.52
CA ARG A 360 -18.13 -3.37 -5.42
C ARG A 360 -17.59 -4.38 -6.44
N HIS A 361 -16.31 -4.30 -6.78
CA HIS A 361 -15.64 -5.34 -7.56
C HIS A 361 -15.74 -6.67 -6.82
N ALA A 362 -15.92 -7.74 -7.58
CA ALA A 362 -15.96 -9.10 -7.04
C ALA A 362 -14.53 -9.62 -6.81
N ASP A 363 -13.79 -8.91 -5.96
CA ASP A 363 -12.43 -9.24 -5.52
C ASP A 363 -12.53 -9.87 -4.14
N PHE A 364 -12.32 -11.19 -4.05
CA PHE A 364 -12.45 -11.92 -2.80
C PHE A 364 -11.52 -13.13 -2.71
N VAL A 365 -11.28 -13.57 -1.49
CA VAL A 365 -10.34 -14.65 -1.18
C VAL A 365 -11.05 -15.69 -0.30
N VAL A 366 -10.85 -16.95 -0.63
CA VAL A 366 -11.41 -18.10 0.09
C VAL A 366 -10.30 -18.78 0.88
N TRP A 367 -10.52 -18.95 2.20
CA TRP A 367 -9.54 -19.49 3.12
C TRP A 367 -10.06 -20.72 3.85
N ASP A 368 -9.25 -21.79 3.91
CA ASP A 368 -9.55 -22.99 4.69
C ASP A 368 -8.99 -22.82 6.12
N MET A 369 -9.78 -22.16 6.97
CA MET A 369 -9.43 -21.88 8.36
C MET A 369 -10.67 -21.74 9.24
N PRO A 370 -10.54 -21.95 10.56
CA PRO A 370 -11.66 -21.82 11.49
C PRO A 370 -12.23 -20.40 11.59
N ALA A 371 -11.37 -19.38 11.53
CA ALA A 371 -11.75 -17.97 11.67
C ALA A 371 -10.67 -17.05 11.07
N PRO A 372 -11.02 -15.80 10.65
CA PRO A 372 -10.07 -14.87 10.00
C PRO A 372 -8.86 -14.49 10.86
N GLU A 373 -8.97 -14.54 12.19
CA GLU A 373 -7.90 -14.22 13.14
C GLU A 373 -6.67 -15.12 12.98
N PHE A 374 -6.82 -16.29 12.34
CA PHE A 374 -5.69 -17.17 11.98
C PHE A 374 -4.70 -16.48 11.03
N LEU A 375 -5.16 -15.54 10.18
CA LEU A 375 -4.29 -14.75 9.29
C LEU A 375 -3.33 -13.86 10.08
N VAL A 376 -3.74 -13.42 11.26
CA VAL A 376 -2.94 -12.56 12.14
C VAL A 376 -2.09 -13.41 13.10
N TYR A 377 -2.63 -14.55 13.56
CA TYR A 377 -1.98 -15.41 14.52
C TYR A 377 -0.83 -16.24 13.94
N GLN A 378 -1.06 -16.86 12.78
CA GLN A 378 -0.11 -17.82 12.21
C GLN A 378 0.89 -17.13 11.31
N LEU A 379 2.19 -17.25 11.64
CA LEU A 379 3.28 -16.76 10.79
C LEU A 379 3.74 -17.85 9.81
N GLY A 380 3.49 -17.61 8.53
CA GLY A 380 3.90 -18.49 7.44
C GLY A 380 2.97 -19.70 7.24
N GLY A 381 3.08 -20.31 6.07
CA GLY A 381 2.38 -21.54 5.70
C GLY A 381 0.90 -21.38 5.30
N LEU A 382 0.28 -20.24 5.52
CA LEU A 382 -1.08 -19.96 5.07
C LEU A 382 -1.12 -19.70 3.57
N LYS A 383 -2.08 -20.33 2.90
CA LYS A 383 -2.36 -20.10 1.47
C LYS A 383 -3.87 -20.06 1.26
N PRO A 384 -4.39 -19.17 0.43
CA PRO A 384 -5.79 -19.19 0.06
C PRO A 384 -6.12 -20.44 -0.77
N VAL A 385 -7.35 -20.94 -0.62
CA VAL A 385 -7.91 -22.01 -1.47
C VAL A 385 -8.23 -21.48 -2.86
N ALA A 386 -8.68 -20.24 -2.93
CA ALA A 386 -8.96 -19.55 -4.17
C ALA A 386 -8.86 -18.04 -3.98
N VAL A 387 -8.37 -17.36 -5.00
CA VAL A 387 -8.39 -15.91 -5.14
C VAL A 387 -9.25 -15.58 -6.34
N PHE A 388 -10.13 -14.61 -6.19
CA PHE A 388 -10.98 -14.10 -7.27
C PHE A 388 -10.68 -12.62 -7.50
N TYR A 389 -10.42 -12.27 -8.74
CA TYR A 389 -10.26 -10.90 -9.20
C TYR A 389 -11.35 -10.57 -10.21
N LYS A 390 -12.20 -9.60 -9.90
CA LYS A 390 -13.36 -9.22 -10.71
C LYS A 390 -14.26 -10.42 -11.06
N GLY A 391 -14.46 -11.30 -10.07
CA GLY A 391 -15.30 -12.48 -10.19
C GLY A 391 -14.68 -13.65 -10.95
N LYS A 392 -13.43 -13.55 -11.40
CA LYS A 392 -12.71 -14.65 -12.08
C LYS A 392 -11.66 -15.23 -11.14
N LYS A 393 -11.62 -16.55 -11.03
CA LYS A 393 -10.58 -17.25 -10.28
C LYS A 393 -9.23 -17.06 -10.97
N THR A 394 -8.21 -16.66 -10.19
CA THR A 394 -6.84 -16.41 -10.67
C THR A 394 -5.93 -17.60 -10.39
#